data_948ad35963f92f897275fed1bf6d844b
#
_entry.id   948ad35963f92f897275fed1bf6d844b
#
_cell.length_a   1.000
_cell.length_b   1.000
_cell.length_c   1.000
_cell.angle_alpha   90.00
_cell.angle_beta   90.00
_cell.angle_gamma   90.00
#
_symmetry.space_group_name_H-M   'P 1'
#
loop_
_entity.id
_entity.type
_entity.pdbx_description
1 polymer ?
#
loop_
_entity_poly.entity_id
_entity_poly.type
_entity_poly.pdbx_seq_one_letter_code
_entity_poly.pdbx_strand_id
1 'polypeptide(L)'
;MNTITLTTDFGARDWFVGTMKGVVLGINPRAAIVGITHEIPPGDVRAGAFALMAACQYFPKGTVQVAVIDPGVGSLRRAIAVQTGDYVFVGPDNGVLSWAIAREKIKTIRQLENPKYFLKTISRTFHGRDIFAPVAAHLSRGMSLQRLGRELKDFVRLPWPKPKERGGTICGEVVYIDRFGNAISNIAAGLVSGGRKATCEVMGKWKMRCVWAEFYGAVPVNAPVAVTGSSGFLEIAVNGGSAAQRFGFKPGNAIIVRTN
;
A
#
# COMPACT_ATOMS: atom_id res chain seq x y z
N MET A 1 7.67 17.71 12.45
CA MET A 1 6.28 17.20 12.51
C MET A 1 6.28 15.88 13.27
N ASN A 2 5.24 15.58 14.03
CA ASN A 2 5.26 14.41 14.92
C ASN A 2 4.36 13.26 14.45
N THR A 3 3.96 13.25 13.17
CA THR A 3 3.05 12.22 12.65
C THR A 3 3.81 11.01 12.13
N ILE A 4 3.40 9.84 12.58
CA ILE A 4 3.92 8.54 12.14
C ILE A 4 2.72 7.71 11.68
N THR A 5 2.78 7.12 10.50
CA THR A 5 1.79 6.15 10.06
C THR A 5 2.32 4.73 10.17
N LEU A 6 1.43 3.77 10.38
CA LEU A 6 1.76 2.35 10.42
C LEU A 6 0.91 1.59 9.40
N THR A 7 1.56 0.84 8.52
CA THR A 7 0.96 -0.15 7.61
C THR A 7 1.59 -1.49 7.91
N THR A 8 0.82 -2.49 8.34
CA THR A 8 1.37 -3.80 8.73
C THR A 8 0.43 -4.94 8.33
N ASP A 9 0.95 -6.16 8.40
CA ASP A 9 0.20 -7.41 8.25
C ASP A 9 0.01 -8.15 9.60
N PHE A 10 0.10 -7.41 10.72
CA PHE A 10 0.09 -7.99 12.06
C PHE A 10 -1.30 -8.24 12.62
N GLY A 11 -2.35 -7.72 11.95
CA GLY A 11 -3.70 -7.70 12.51
C GLY A 11 -3.84 -6.78 13.71
N ALA A 12 -5.06 -6.70 14.24
CA ALA A 12 -5.37 -5.94 15.44
C ALA A 12 -5.56 -6.82 16.69
N ARG A 13 -5.53 -8.16 16.53
CA ARG A 13 -5.83 -9.11 17.59
C ARG A 13 -4.70 -9.25 18.61
N ASP A 14 -3.46 -9.25 18.12
CA ASP A 14 -2.28 -9.51 18.95
C ASP A 14 -1.58 -8.22 19.37
N TRP A 15 -0.62 -8.33 20.24
CA TRP A 15 0.10 -7.19 20.86
C TRP A 15 1.09 -6.47 19.95
N PHE A 16 1.37 -6.97 18.76
CA PHE A 16 2.46 -6.48 17.89
C PHE A 16 2.35 -4.98 17.60
N VAL A 17 1.20 -4.53 17.13
CA VAL A 17 0.96 -3.11 16.81
C VAL A 17 1.00 -2.26 18.08
N GLY A 18 0.38 -2.73 19.17
CA GLY A 18 0.40 -2.05 20.46
C GLY A 18 1.83 -1.84 20.97
N THR A 19 2.67 -2.88 20.85
CA THR A 19 4.08 -2.83 21.27
C THR A 19 4.88 -1.81 20.41
N MET A 20 4.67 -1.78 19.08
CA MET A 20 5.32 -0.77 18.23
C MET A 20 4.94 0.64 18.64
N LYS A 21 3.64 0.89 18.92
CA LYS A 21 3.16 2.19 19.42
C LYS A 21 3.79 2.55 20.75
N GLY A 22 3.89 1.59 21.68
CA GLY A 22 4.54 1.78 22.97
C GLY A 22 6.01 2.20 22.83
N VAL A 23 6.77 1.55 21.93
CA VAL A 23 8.16 1.93 21.63
C VAL A 23 8.25 3.35 21.06
N VAL A 24 7.37 3.70 20.14
CA VAL A 24 7.33 5.06 19.58
C VAL A 24 7.08 6.09 20.68
N LEU A 25 6.07 5.86 21.54
CA LEU A 25 5.70 6.79 22.61
C LEU A 25 6.78 6.90 23.69
N GLY A 26 7.53 5.83 23.97
CA GLY A 26 8.68 5.86 24.89
C GLY A 26 9.83 6.76 24.39
N ILE A 27 9.96 6.96 23.06
CA ILE A 27 10.99 7.80 22.46
C ILE A 27 10.44 9.20 22.14
N ASN A 28 9.24 9.28 21.59
CA ASN A 28 8.54 10.53 21.26
C ASN A 28 7.11 10.53 21.86
N PRO A 29 6.93 10.94 23.10
CA PRO A 29 5.61 10.99 23.75
C PRO A 29 4.59 11.89 23.05
N ARG A 30 5.05 12.80 22.16
CA ARG A 30 4.19 13.72 21.40
C ARG A 30 3.89 13.21 19.99
N ALA A 31 4.25 11.99 19.64
CA ALA A 31 3.98 11.43 18.32
C ALA A 31 2.48 11.20 18.12
N ALA A 32 1.94 11.70 17.03
CA ALA A 32 0.63 11.30 16.53
C ALA A 32 0.81 10.02 15.69
N ILE A 33 0.36 8.88 16.22
CA ILE A 33 0.52 7.58 15.57
C ILE A 33 -0.82 7.17 14.94
N VAL A 34 -0.83 7.02 13.62
CA VAL A 34 -2.03 6.66 12.85
C VAL A 34 -1.82 5.31 12.15
N GLY A 35 -2.69 4.33 12.40
CA GLY A 35 -2.75 3.11 11.60
C GLY A 35 -3.40 3.40 10.24
N ILE A 36 -2.69 3.15 9.13
CA ILE A 36 -3.34 3.11 7.82
C ILE A 36 -4.16 1.81 7.74
N THR A 37 -3.52 0.70 7.95
CA THR A 37 -4.15 -0.61 8.13
C THR A 37 -3.17 -1.57 8.80
N HIS A 38 -3.72 -2.54 9.53
CA HIS A 38 -2.97 -3.65 10.11
C HIS A 38 -3.46 -5.01 9.56
N GLU A 39 -4.43 -4.97 8.63
CA GLU A 39 -5.14 -6.13 8.09
C GLU A 39 -4.63 -6.52 6.68
N ILE A 40 -3.38 -6.22 6.35
CA ILE A 40 -2.76 -6.74 5.14
C ILE A 40 -2.65 -8.27 5.29
N PRO A 41 -2.98 -9.06 4.26
CA PRO A 41 -2.77 -10.51 4.32
C PRO A 41 -1.31 -10.83 4.67
N PRO A 42 -1.05 -11.79 5.58
CA PRO A 42 0.30 -12.08 6.05
C PRO A 42 1.29 -12.31 4.91
N GLY A 43 2.35 -11.50 4.88
CA GLY A 43 3.42 -11.57 3.89
C GLY A 43 3.07 -11.00 2.51
N ASP A 44 1.86 -10.46 2.28
CA ASP A 44 1.49 -9.87 0.99
C ASP A 44 2.09 -8.46 0.82
N VAL A 45 3.34 -8.42 0.35
CA VAL A 45 4.08 -7.18 0.12
C VAL A 45 3.39 -6.29 -0.93
N ARG A 46 2.70 -6.88 -1.95
CA ARG A 46 2.00 -6.11 -2.98
C ARG A 46 0.77 -5.41 -2.40
N ALA A 47 -0.02 -6.11 -1.59
CA ALA A 47 -1.17 -5.50 -0.91
C ALA A 47 -0.74 -4.37 0.03
N GLY A 48 0.36 -4.56 0.79
CA GLY A 48 0.94 -3.52 1.63
C GLY A 48 1.42 -2.31 0.85
N ALA A 49 2.10 -2.53 -0.29
CA ALA A 49 2.55 -1.45 -1.17
C ALA A 49 1.38 -0.66 -1.75
N PHE A 50 0.28 -1.34 -2.12
CA PHE A 50 -0.93 -0.69 -2.62
C PHE A 50 -1.60 0.15 -1.53
N ALA A 51 -1.82 -0.40 -0.34
CA ALA A 51 -2.45 0.30 0.77
C ALA A 51 -1.67 1.55 1.18
N LEU A 52 -0.33 1.45 1.27
CA LEU A 52 0.53 2.59 1.55
C LEU A 52 0.43 3.66 0.46
N MET A 53 0.50 3.28 -0.82
CA MET A 53 0.40 4.20 -1.97
C MET A 53 -0.95 4.91 -2.01
N ALA A 54 -2.03 4.20 -1.73
CA ALA A 54 -3.39 4.76 -1.77
C ALA A 54 -3.62 5.80 -0.67
N ALA A 55 -2.98 5.63 0.50
CA ALA A 55 -3.25 6.45 1.68
C ALA A 55 -2.22 7.55 1.96
N CYS A 56 -0.92 7.33 1.66
CA CYS A 56 0.17 8.19 2.14
C CYS A 56 0.02 9.67 1.74
N GLN A 57 -0.54 9.95 0.57
CA GLN A 57 -0.72 11.32 0.04
C GLN A 57 -1.69 12.19 0.85
N TYR A 58 -2.55 11.59 1.68
CA TYR A 58 -3.54 12.31 2.51
C TYR A 58 -2.97 12.73 3.87
N PHE A 59 -1.74 12.37 4.17
CA PHE A 59 -1.07 12.77 5.41
C PHE A 59 -0.29 14.08 5.22
N PRO A 60 -0.11 14.85 6.30
CA PRO A 60 0.68 16.09 6.25
C PRO A 60 2.12 15.84 5.76
N LYS A 61 2.68 16.82 5.04
CA LYS A 61 4.10 16.79 4.65
C LYS A 61 5.00 16.65 5.88
N GLY A 62 6.06 15.87 5.75
CA GLY A 62 6.98 15.52 6.83
C GLY A 62 6.54 14.31 7.66
N THR A 63 5.39 13.69 7.35
CA THR A 63 4.98 12.44 8.01
C THR A 63 6.00 11.33 7.77
N VAL A 64 6.28 10.55 8.82
CA VAL A 64 7.08 9.31 8.72
C VAL A 64 6.13 8.15 8.44
N GLN A 65 6.22 7.62 7.23
CA GLN A 65 5.39 6.51 6.73
C GLN A 65 6.10 5.18 7.00
N VAL A 66 5.62 4.40 7.95
CA VAL A 66 6.21 3.10 8.31
C VAL A 66 5.37 1.98 7.70
N ALA A 67 6.00 1.11 6.89
CA ALA A 67 5.35 -0.10 6.41
C ALA A 67 6.17 -1.32 6.81
N VAL A 68 5.52 -2.29 7.47
CA VAL A 68 6.15 -3.53 7.93
C VAL A 68 5.28 -4.71 7.51
N ILE A 69 5.46 -5.12 6.26
CA ILE A 69 5.05 -6.41 5.70
C ILE A 69 6.37 -7.10 5.33
N ASP A 70 6.85 -8.00 6.18
CA ASP A 70 8.24 -8.41 6.17
C ASP A 70 8.43 -9.94 6.29
N PRO A 71 8.08 -10.70 5.25
CA PRO A 71 8.29 -12.16 5.26
C PRO A 71 9.77 -12.56 5.35
N GLY A 72 10.69 -11.59 5.11
CA GLY A 72 12.15 -11.79 5.22
C GLY A 72 12.75 -11.30 6.54
N VAL A 73 11.96 -11.06 7.58
CA VAL A 73 12.46 -10.60 8.87
C VAL A 73 13.57 -11.52 9.42
N GLY A 74 14.64 -10.94 9.94
CA GLY A 74 15.79 -11.68 10.47
C GLY A 74 16.75 -12.26 9.43
N SER A 75 16.47 -12.09 8.12
CA SER A 75 17.36 -12.47 7.03
C SER A 75 18.37 -11.36 6.70
N LEU A 76 19.09 -11.52 5.59
CA LEU A 76 20.04 -10.50 5.07
C LEU A 76 19.36 -9.33 4.32
N ARG A 77 18.02 -9.29 4.27
CA ARG A 77 17.31 -8.15 3.63
C ARG A 77 17.66 -6.86 4.35
N ARG A 78 17.91 -5.81 3.59
CA ARG A 78 18.21 -4.48 4.15
C ARG A 78 16.97 -3.92 4.89
N ALA A 79 17.22 -3.13 5.93
CA ALA A 79 16.23 -2.22 6.51
C ALA A 79 16.58 -0.81 6.03
N ILE A 80 15.62 -0.03 5.56
CA ILE A 80 15.89 1.25 4.90
C ILE A 80 14.97 2.38 5.39
N ALA A 81 15.50 3.60 5.27
CA ALA A 81 14.71 4.82 5.30
C ALA A 81 14.93 5.59 3.99
N VAL A 82 13.86 6.08 3.38
CA VAL A 82 13.87 6.87 2.14
C VAL A 82 13.25 8.23 2.39
N GLN A 83 14.02 9.28 2.21
CA GLN A 83 13.50 10.65 2.24
C GLN A 83 13.11 11.08 0.83
N THR A 84 11.89 11.56 0.69
CA THR A 84 11.37 12.13 -0.55
C THR A 84 11.15 13.65 -0.43
N GLY A 85 10.42 14.22 -1.40
CA GLY A 85 10.00 15.62 -1.35
C GLY A 85 9.17 15.94 -0.12
N ASP A 86 8.17 15.13 0.14
CA ASP A 86 7.13 15.39 1.12
C ASP A 86 7.15 14.44 2.33
N TYR A 87 7.74 13.24 2.24
CA TYR A 87 7.65 12.21 3.27
C TYR A 87 8.98 11.55 3.60
N VAL A 88 8.98 10.80 4.70
CA VAL A 88 10.04 9.84 5.02
C VAL A 88 9.41 8.46 5.12
N PHE A 89 9.89 7.51 4.32
CA PHE A 89 9.42 6.13 4.33
C PHE A 89 10.41 5.24 5.08
N VAL A 90 9.92 4.36 5.95
CA VAL A 90 10.72 3.45 6.78
C VAL A 90 10.15 2.04 6.68
N GLY A 91 11.00 1.05 6.38
CA GLY A 91 10.55 -0.34 6.28
C GLY A 91 11.63 -1.30 5.76
N PRO A 92 11.27 -2.57 5.53
CA PRO A 92 12.13 -3.54 4.89
C PRO A 92 12.33 -3.19 3.41
N ASP A 93 13.54 -3.45 2.91
CA ASP A 93 13.88 -3.30 1.51
C ASP A 93 13.43 -4.54 0.72
N ASN A 94 12.12 -4.71 0.59
CA ASN A 94 11.48 -5.83 -0.11
C ASN A 94 10.45 -5.36 -1.15
N GLY A 95 10.40 -4.04 -1.40
CA GLY A 95 9.51 -3.43 -2.36
C GLY A 95 8.22 -2.85 -1.79
N VAL A 96 7.87 -3.07 -0.52
CA VAL A 96 6.64 -2.56 0.10
C VAL A 96 6.52 -1.03 0.02
N LEU A 97 7.63 -0.30 0.03
CA LEU A 97 7.67 1.16 -0.05
C LEU A 97 7.60 1.68 -1.49
N SER A 98 7.85 0.84 -2.48
CA SER A 98 8.20 1.27 -3.84
C SER A 98 7.09 2.00 -4.58
N TRP A 99 5.82 1.59 -4.44
CA TRP A 99 4.72 2.23 -5.18
C TRP A 99 4.37 3.61 -4.63
N ALA A 100 4.44 3.80 -3.31
CA ALA A 100 4.26 5.11 -2.70
C ALA A 100 5.40 6.06 -3.08
N ILE A 101 6.64 5.59 -3.03
CA ILE A 101 7.84 6.37 -3.39
C ILE A 101 7.87 6.72 -4.89
N ALA A 102 7.32 5.87 -5.77
CA ALA A 102 7.33 6.13 -7.22
C ALA A 102 6.63 7.43 -7.64
N ARG A 103 5.77 7.98 -6.79
CA ARG A 103 5.08 9.26 -7.00
C ARG A 103 5.85 10.46 -6.48
N GLU A 104 7.03 10.24 -5.89
CA GLU A 104 7.79 11.22 -5.14
C GLU A 104 9.21 11.41 -5.73
N LYS A 105 9.78 12.60 -5.55
CA LYS A 105 11.20 12.83 -5.84
C LYS A 105 12.05 12.36 -4.67
N ILE A 106 12.85 11.33 -4.86
CA ILE A 106 13.76 10.81 -3.84
C ILE A 106 14.89 11.82 -3.60
N LYS A 107 15.16 12.13 -2.34
CA LYS A 107 16.28 12.98 -1.89
C LYS A 107 17.47 12.14 -1.43
N THR A 108 17.24 11.12 -0.61
CA THR A 108 18.27 10.21 -0.11
C THR A 108 17.67 8.89 0.35
N ILE A 109 18.44 7.83 0.27
CA ILE A 109 18.12 6.49 0.77
C ILE A 109 19.20 6.12 1.77
N ARG A 110 18.82 5.68 2.97
CA ARG A 110 19.74 5.25 4.01
C ARG A 110 19.45 3.83 4.46
N GLN A 111 20.49 3.04 4.58
CA GLN A 111 20.39 1.77 5.28
C GLN A 111 20.31 2.02 6.79
N LEU A 112 19.48 1.27 7.47
CA LEU A 112 19.37 1.35 8.92
C LEU A 112 20.43 0.41 9.53
N GLU A 113 21.55 0.99 9.97
CA GLU A 113 22.72 0.25 10.46
C GLU A 113 23.19 0.74 11.85
N ASN A 114 22.76 1.94 12.27
CA ASN A 114 23.25 2.54 13.50
C ASN A 114 22.43 2.04 14.71
N PRO A 115 22.99 1.15 15.54
CA PRO A 115 22.30 0.54 16.69
C PRO A 115 21.89 1.53 17.77
N LYS A 116 22.44 2.76 17.77
CA LYS A 116 22.05 3.84 18.69
C LYS A 116 20.56 4.19 18.59
N TYR A 117 19.96 3.94 17.43
CA TYR A 117 18.56 4.29 17.13
C TYR A 117 17.63 3.06 17.12
N PHE A 118 18.11 1.93 17.60
CA PHE A 118 17.36 0.67 17.75
C PHE A 118 17.10 0.39 19.24
N LEU A 119 16.28 -0.60 19.51
CA LEU A 119 16.24 -1.15 20.86
C LEU A 119 17.55 -1.88 21.19
N LYS A 120 17.93 -1.94 22.47
CA LYS A 120 19.19 -2.60 22.92
C LYS A 120 19.26 -4.06 22.50
N THR A 121 18.13 -4.77 22.55
CA THR A 121 18.03 -6.17 22.12
C THR A 121 17.20 -6.23 20.84
N ILE A 122 17.79 -6.76 19.77
CA ILE A 122 17.14 -6.92 18.47
C ILE A 122 16.75 -8.39 18.30
N SER A 123 15.46 -8.66 18.24
CA SER A 123 14.92 -9.98 17.93
C SER A 123 15.09 -10.28 16.42
N ARG A 124 15.28 -11.53 16.08
CA ARG A 124 15.29 -11.97 14.67
C ARG A 124 13.89 -12.07 14.05
N THR A 125 12.84 -11.90 14.84
CA THR A 125 11.45 -12.09 14.40
C THR A 125 10.57 -10.85 14.50
N PHE A 126 11.08 -9.72 15.08
CA PHE A 126 10.26 -8.54 15.26
C PHE A 126 11.02 -7.22 15.05
N HIS A 127 11.56 -7.03 13.84
CA HIS A 127 12.23 -5.78 13.45
C HIS A 127 11.27 -4.58 13.43
N GLY A 128 9.95 -4.82 13.29
CA GLY A 128 8.92 -3.80 13.47
C GLY A 128 9.08 -3.03 14.76
N ARG A 129 9.22 -3.76 15.87
CA ARG A 129 9.42 -3.21 17.21
C ARG A 129 10.84 -2.70 17.43
N ASP A 130 11.84 -3.48 17.00
CA ASP A 130 13.22 -3.29 17.47
C ASP A 130 14.01 -2.29 16.60
N ILE A 131 13.63 -2.12 15.33
CA ILE A 131 14.31 -1.28 14.35
C ILE A 131 13.39 -0.20 13.80
N PHE A 132 12.24 -0.56 13.18
CA PHE A 132 11.46 0.40 12.42
C PHE A 132 10.70 1.40 13.31
N ALA A 133 10.09 0.95 14.39
CA ALA A 133 9.38 1.83 15.32
C ALA A 133 10.32 2.86 16.00
N PRO A 134 11.47 2.46 16.61
CA PRO A 134 12.36 3.42 17.24
C PRO A 134 12.98 4.39 16.23
N VAL A 135 13.38 3.92 15.03
CA VAL A 135 13.88 4.80 13.97
C VAL A 135 12.83 5.85 13.57
N ALA A 136 11.58 5.42 13.33
CA ALA A 136 10.49 6.34 13.00
C ALA A 136 10.25 7.38 14.10
N ALA A 137 10.34 6.96 15.37
CA ALA A 137 10.19 7.88 16.51
C ALA A 137 11.31 8.93 16.55
N HIS A 138 12.56 8.54 16.32
CA HIS A 138 13.68 9.50 16.26
C HIS A 138 13.54 10.47 15.07
N LEU A 139 13.14 9.94 13.89
CA LEU A 139 12.90 10.77 12.70
C LEU A 139 11.78 11.77 12.91
N SER A 140 10.68 11.37 13.55
CA SER A 140 9.55 12.25 13.85
C SER A 140 9.90 13.40 14.82
N ARG A 141 10.99 13.27 15.58
CA ARG A 141 11.59 14.34 16.40
C ARG A 141 12.55 15.24 15.65
N GLY A 142 12.68 15.06 14.31
CA GLY A 142 13.57 15.89 13.49
C GLY A 142 14.99 15.38 13.37
N MET A 143 15.25 14.13 13.74
CA MET A 143 16.57 13.53 13.53
C MET A 143 16.88 13.42 12.04
N SER A 144 18.11 13.76 11.65
CA SER A 144 18.56 13.64 10.26
C SER A 144 18.78 12.18 9.87
N LEU A 145 18.36 11.82 8.63
CA LEU A 145 18.54 10.48 8.08
C LEU A 145 20.02 10.08 7.94
N GLN A 146 20.95 11.04 7.79
CA GLN A 146 22.38 10.77 7.67
C GLN A 146 22.95 10.01 8.87
N ARG A 147 22.29 10.10 10.03
CA ARG A 147 22.72 9.40 11.26
C ARG A 147 22.37 7.92 11.28
N LEU A 148 21.52 7.44 10.36
CA LEU A 148 20.99 6.07 10.37
C LEU A 148 21.97 5.02 9.82
N GLY A 149 22.86 5.43 8.92
CA GLY A 149 23.84 4.54 8.27
C GLY A 149 24.24 5.05 6.90
N ARG A 150 24.86 4.18 6.13
CA ARG A 150 25.38 4.51 4.80
C ARG A 150 24.27 4.89 3.82
N GLU A 151 24.63 5.70 2.83
CA GLU A 151 23.78 6.02 1.70
C GLU A 151 23.69 4.87 0.71
N LEU A 152 22.49 4.62 0.22
CA LEU A 152 22.22 3.64 -0.82
C LEU A 152 21.89 4.35 -2.13
N LYS A 153 22.31 3.77 -3.25
CA LYS A 153 21.96 4.25 -4.59
C LYS A 153 20.67 3.60 -5.13
N ASP A 154 20.25 2.51 -4.53
CA ASP A 154 19.10 1.70 -4.96
C ASP A 154 18.29 1.16 -3.78
N PHE A 155 17.10 0.66 -4.09
CA PHE A 155 16.28 -0.17 -3.22
C PHE A 155 15.41 -1.10 -4.09
N VAL A 156 14.84 -2.14 -3.50
CA VAL A 156 13.97 -3.09 -4.20
C VAL A 156 12.69 -2.38 -4.67
N ARG A 157 12.40 -2.50 -5.96
CA ARG A 157 11.22 -1.91 -6.60
C ARG A 157 10.29 -3.01 -7.09
N LEU A 158 9.06 -3.01 -6.60
CA LEU A 158 8.00 -3.82 -7.21
C LEU A 158 7.59 -3.16 -8.53
N PRO A 159 7.56 -3.91 -9.65
CA PRO A 159 7.02 -3.37 -10.88
C PRO A 159 5.53 -3.07 -10.70
N TRP A 160 5.11 -1.85 -11.10
CA TRP A 160 3.68 -1.58 -11.25
C TRP A 160 3.18 -2.27 -12.52
N PRO A 161 2.15 -3.13 -12.42
CA PRO A 161 1.59 -3.75 -13.62
C PRO A 161 0.94 -2.68 -14.50
N LYS A 162 1.49 -2.47 -15.71
CA LYS A 162 0.97 -1.48 -16.65
C LYS A 162 -0.17 -2.07 -17.46
N PRO A 163 -1.36 -1.43 -17.52
CA PRO A 163 -2.41 -1.85 -18.43
C PRO A 163 -1.94 -1.72 -19.88
N LYS A 164 -2.44 -2.59 -20.75
CA LYS A 164 -2.15 -2.57 -22.20
C LYS A 164 -3.40 -2.11 -22.94
N GLU A 165 -3.24 -1.12 -23.82
CA GLU A 165 -4.32 -0.64 -24.68
C GLU A 165 -4.08 -1.09 -26.11
N ARG A 166 -5.11 -1.66 -26.76
CA ARG A 166 -5.08 -2.08 -28.14
C ARG A 166 -6.48 -2.06 -28.74
N GLY A 167 -6.70 -1.26 -29.80
CA GLY A 167 -7.94 -1.26 -30.57
C GLY A 167 -9.19 -1.01 -29.74
N GLY A 168 -9.21 0.01 -28.88
CA GLY A 168 -10.34 0.33 -28.00
C GLY A 168 -10.56 -0.64 -26.85
N THR A 169 -9.61 -1.54 -26.61
CA THR A 169 -9.64 -2.51 -25.51
C THR A 169 -8.49 -2.23 -24.56
N ILE A 170 -8.77 -2.12 -23.25
CA ILE A 170 -7.79 -1.95 -22.21
C ILE A 170 -7.72 -3.24 -21.40
N CYS A 171 -6.53 -3.85 -21.37
CA CYS A 171 -6.26 -5.05 -20.59
C CYS A 171 -5.43 -4.69 -19.36
N GLY A 172 -5.99 -4.86 -18.19
CA GLY A 172 -5.34 -4.69 -16.89
C GLY A 172 -5.45 -5.94 -16.03
N GLU A 173 -5.14 -5.79 -14.77
CA GLU A 173 -5.28 -6.86 -13.75
C GLU A 173 -5.82 -6.31 -12.43
N VAL A 174 -6.42 -7.16 -11.62
CA VAL A 174 -6.77 -6.87 -10.23
C VAL A 174 -5.48 -6.71 -9.43
N VAL A 175 -5.30 -5.58 -8.77
CA VAL A 175 -4.13 -5.30 -7.92
C VAL A 175 -4.43 -5.42 -6.43
N TYR A 176 -5.71 -5.24 -6.04
CA TYR A 176 -6.13 -5.29 -4.66
C TYR A 176 -7.61 -5.69 -4.53
N ILE A 177 -7.94 -6.38 -3.46
CA ILE A 177 -9.33 -6.62 -3.05
C ILE A 177 -9.54 -5.89 -1.74
N ASP A 178 -10.52 -5.00 -1.69
CA ASP A 178 -10.83 -4.25 -0.48
C ASP A 178 -11.67 -5.08 0.51
N ARG A 179 -11.94 -4.50 1.69
CA ARG A 179 -12.73 -5.16 2.73
C ARG A 179 -14.17 -5.47 2.30
N PHE A 180 -14.72 -4.72 1.38
CA PHE A 180 -16.08 -4.94 0.84
C PHE A 180 -16.08 -6.03 -0.24
N GLY A 181 -14.90 -6.46 -0.68
CA GLY A 181 -14.72 -7.42 -1.76
C GLY A 181 -14.78 -6.79 -3.14
N ASN A 182 -14.58 -5.48 -3.25
CA ASN A 182 -14.41 -4.82 -4.54
C ASN A 182 -13.05 -5.17 -5.12
N ALA A 183 -13.01 -5.46 -6.44
CA ALA A 183 -11.78 -5.76 -7.15
C ALA A 183 -11.22 -4.47 -7.78
N ILE A 184 -10.14 -3.96 -7.18
CA ILE A 184 -9.46 -2.75 -7.64
C ILE A 184 -8.43 -3.15 -8.68
N SER A 185 -8.50 -2.52 -9.86
CA SER A 185 -7.58 -2.80 -10.97
C SER A 185 -6.40 -1.84 -11.02
N ASN A 186 -5.45 -2.12 -11.92
CA ASN A 186 -4.37 -1.20 -12.29
C ASN A 186 -4.77 -0.20 -13.39
N ILE A 187 -6.03 -0.22 -13.86
CA ILE A 187 -6.53 0.66 -14.90
C ILE A 187 -6.90 2.01 -14.27
N ALA A 188 -6.13 3.05 -14.58
CA ALA A 188 -6.43 4.39 -14.09
C ALA A 188 -7.76 4.90 -14.69
N ALA A 189 -8.55 5.60 -13.87
CA ALA A 189 -9.85 6.13 -14.26
C ALA A 189 -9.78 6.99 -15.53
N GLY A 190 -8.72 7.80 -15.69
CA GLY A 190 -8.51 8.64 -16.86
C GLY A 190 -8.37 7.89 -18.20
N LEU A 191 -8.04 6.59 -18.17
CA LEU A 191 -7.99 5.77 -19.39
C LEU A 191 -9.37 5.33 -19.87
N VAL A 192 -10.39 5.39 -19.02
CA VAL A 192 -11.75 4.88 -19.30
C VAL A 192 -12.79 6.01 -19.32
N SER A 193 -12.40 7.25 -18.98
CA SER A 193 -13.25 8.43 -18.91
C SER A 193 -13.66 8.94 -20.30
N GLY A 194 -14.54 8.20 -20.95
CA GLY A 194 -15.16 8.57 -22.22
C GLY A 194 -16.69 8.55 -22.19
N GLY A 195 -17.31 8.52 -21.01
CA GLY A 195 -18.74 8.85 -20.83
C GLY A 195 -19.75 7.93 -21.50
N ARG A 196 -19.44 6.68 -21.83
CA ARG A 196 -20.37 5.76 -22.47
C ARG A 196 -20.22 4.35 -21.93
N LYS A 197 -21.33 3.62 -21.87
CA LYS A 197 -21.51 2.24 -21.41
C LYS A 197 -20.29 1.35 -21.70
N ALA A 198 -19.25 1.49 -20.88
CA ALA A 198 -18.12 0.58 -20.96
C ALA A 198 -18.58 -0.80 -20.52
N THR A 199 -18.36 -1.79 -21.35
CA THR A 199 -18.58 -3.18 -20.98
C THR A 199 -17.27 -3.71 -20.41
N CYS A 200 -17.24 -3.99 -19.12
CA CYS A 200 -16.12 -4.69 -18.50
C CYS A 200 -16.30 -6.19 -18.71
N GLU A 201 -15.41 -6.81 -19.45
CA GLU A 201 -15.28 -8.25 -19.51
C GLU A 201 -14.15 -8.68 -18.58
N VAL A 202 -14.46 -9.55 -17.64
CA VAL A 202 -13.44 -10.16 -16.81
C VAL A 202 -13.09 -11.52 -17.41
N MET A 203 -11.84 -11.67 -17.86
CA MET A 203 -11.33 -12.92 -18.38
C MET A 203 -10.90 -13.83 -17.24
N GLY A 204 -11.61 -14.93 -17.11
CA GLY A 204 -11.44 -16.01 -16.16
C GLY A 204 -12.55 -17.01 -16.37
N LYS A 205 -12.94 -17.75 -15.34
CA LYS A 205 -14.09 -18.69 -15.38
C LYS A 205 -15.43 -18.02 -15.77
N TRP A 206 -15.52 -16.67 -15.75
CA TRP A 206 -16.76 -15.93 -15.95
C TRP A 206 -16.55 -14.77 -16.92
N LYS A 207 -17.35 -14.76 -18.01
CA LYS A 207 -17.58 -13.54 -18.77
C LYS A 207 -18.62 -12.70 -18.02
N MET A 208 -18.21 -11.65 -17.33
CA MET A 208 -19.11 -10.75 -16.65
C MET A 208 -19.22 -9.45 -17.46
N ARG A 209 -20.44 -8.98 -17.66
CA ARG A 209 -20.71 -7.63 -18.15
C ARG A 209 -21.17 -6.77 -17.00
N CYS A 210 -20.49 -5.66 -16.73
CA CYS A 210 -20.94 -4.66 -15.78
C CYS A 210 -21.10 -3.30 -16.45
N VAL A 211 -22.03 -2.54 -15.94
CA VAL A 211 -22.27 -1.16 -16.36
C VAL A 211 -21.26 -0.26 -15.66
N TRP A 212 -20.69 0.68 -16.38
CA TRP A 212 -19.95 1.78 -15.76
C TRP A 212 -20.93 2.75 -15.10
N ALA A 213 -20.71 3.11 -13.86
CA ALA A 213 -21.54 4.03 -13.11
C ALA A 213 -20.70 4.96 -12.21
N GLU A 214 -21.31 6.05 -11.76
CA GLU A 214 -20.66 7.03 -10.89
C GLU A 214 -20.52 6.52 -9.43
N PHE A 215 -21.42 5.65 -9.00
CA PHE A 215 -21.45 5.09 -7.64
C PHE A 215 -22.06 3.69 -7.61
N TYR A 216 -21.80 2.95 -6.55
CA TYR A 216 -22.19 1.53 -6.43
C TYR A 216 -23.69 1.28 -6.51
N GLY A 217 -24.50 2.18 -5.91
CA GLY A 217 -25.98 2.08 -5.88
C GLY A 217 -26.69 2.52 -7.18
N ALA A 218 -25.95 2.86 -8.23
CA ALA A 218 -26.54 3.21 -9.53
C ALA A 218 -27.12 2.01 -10.31
N VAL A 219 -26.90 0.81 -9.79
CA VAL A 219 -27.43 -0.44 -10.34
C VAL A 219 -28.29 -1.14 -9.29
N PRO A 220 -29.18 -2.08 -9.67
CA PRO A 220 -29.96 -2.86 -8.71
C PRO A 220 -29.10 -3.59 -7.69
N VAL A 221 -29.68 -3.87 -6.50
CA VAL A 221 -29.02 -4.69 -5.48
C VAL A 221 -28.60 -6.04 -6.08
N ASN A 222 -27.43 -6.51 -5.71
CA ASN A 222 -26.75 -7.69 -6.26
C ASN A 222 -26.31 -7.57 -7.74
N ALA A 223 -26.48 -6.44 -8.41
CA ALA A 223 -25.95 -6.26 -9.74
C ALA A 223 -24.46 -5.88 -9.71
N PRO A 224 -23.65 -6.37 -10.66
CA PRO A 224 -22.26 -5.95 -10.83
C PRO A 224 -22.19 -4.54 -11.43
N VAL A 225 -21.20 -3.78 -10.99
CA VAL A 225 -20.96 -2.41 -11.42
C VAL A 225 -19.47 -2.13 -11.52
N ALA A 226 -19.09 -1.33 -12.50
CA ALA A 226 -17.75 -0.76 -12.62
C ALA A 226 -17.79 0.70 -12.21
N VAL A 227 -16.92 1.12 -11.33
CA VAL A 227 -16.84 2.52 -10.84
C VAL A 227 -15.41 3.02 -10.86
N THR A 228 -15.25 4.34 -10.85
CA THR A 228 -13.97 4.94 -10.46
C THR A 228 -13.88 4.95 -8.96
N GLY A 229 -12.97 4.14 -8.39
CA GLY A 229 -12.77 4.10 -6.96
C GLY A 229 -11.99 5.31 -6.43
N SER A 230 -12.03 5.48 -5.11
CA SER A 230 -11.34 6.59 -4.42
C SER A 230 -9.82 6.58 -4.57
N SER A 231 -9.24 5.44 -4.92
CA SER A 231 -7.81 5.30 -5.24
C SER A 231 -7.44 5.81 -6.64
N GLY A 232 -8.43 6.21 -7.46
CA GLY A 232 -8.26 6.70 -8.83
C GLY A 232 -8.15 5.58 -9.88
N PHE A 233 -8.49 4.35 -9.52
CA PHE A 233 -8.50 3.19 -10.42
C PHE A 233 -9.93 2.68 -10.66
N LEU A 234 -10.08 1.94 -11.77
CA LEU A 234 -11.28 1.16 -12.03
C LEU A 234 -11.47 0.10 -10.97
N GLU A 235 -12.66 0.06 -10.37
CA GLU A 235 -13.10 -0.96 -9.43
C GLU A 235 -14.29 -1.73 -10.00
N ILE A 236 -14.27 -3.05 -9.82
CA ILE A 236 -15.40 -3.92 -10.08
C ILE A 236 -16.04 -4.27 -8.73
N ALA A 237 -17.30 -3.93 -8.59
CA ALA A 237 -18.06 -4.10 -7.37
C ALA A 237 -19.38 -4.85 -7.62
N VAL A 238 -20.06 -5.21 -6.54
CA VAL A 238 -21.45 -5.68 -6.55
C VAL A 238 -22.23 -4.80 -5.58
N ASN A 239 -23.30 -4.18 -6.03
CA ASN A 239 -24.14 -3.38 -5.15
C ASN A 239 -24.74 -4.22 -4.01
N GLY A 240 -24.36 -3.92 -2.77
CA GLY A 240 -24.79 -4.67 -1.57
C GLY A 240 -24.14 -6.05 -1.40
N GLY A 241 -23.06 -6.34 -2.13
CA GLY A 241 -22.38 -7.64 -2.07
C GLY A 241 -20.86 -7.55 -2.33
N SER A 242 -20.21 -8.71 -2.39
CA SER A 242 -18.77 -8.85 -2.65
C SER A 242 -18.53 -9.38 -4.07
N ALA A 243 -17.89 -8.56 -4.91
CA ALA A 243 -17.49 -8.98 -6.25
C ALA A 243 -16.45 -10.12 -6.17
N ALA A 244 -15.51 -10.04 -5.23
CA ALA A 244 -14.48 -11.06 -5.04
C ALA A 244 -15.08 -12.43 -4.69
N GLN A 245 -16.05 -12.48 -3.78
CA GLN A 245 -16.72 -13.74 -3.43
C GLN A 245 -17.58 -14.27 -4.57
N ARG A 246 -18.38 -13.39 -5.20
CA ARG A 246 -19.32 -13.79 -6.23
C ARG A 246 -18.64 -14.27 -7.52
N PHE A 247 -17.56 -13.63 -7.93
CA PHE A 247 -16.88 -13.89 -9.19
C PHE A 247 -15.50 -14.53 -9.02
N GLY A 248 -15.08 -14.79 -7.77
CA GLY A 248 -13.79 -15.42 -7.48
C GLY A 248 -12.58 -14.55 -7.80
N PHE A 249 -12.72 -13.20 -7.74
CA PHE A 249 -11.61 -12.31 -8.01
C PHE A 249 -10.48 -12.49 -7.00
N LYS A 250 -9.27 -12.47 -7.55
CA LYS A 250 -8.02 -12.47 -6.79
C LYS A 250 -7.03 -11.50 -7.43
N PRO A 251 -6.09 -10.93 -6.68
CA PRO A 251 -4.98 -10.18 -7.27
C PRO A 251 -4.29 -10.97 -8.38
N GLY A 252 -3.96 -10.30 -9.49
CA GLY A 252 -3.42 -10.91 -10.70
C GLY A 252 -4.46 -11.38 -11.72
N ASN A 253 -5.76 -11.41 -11.39
CA ASN A 253 -6.78 -11.73 -12.39
C ASN A 253 -6.87 -10.63 -13.44
N ALA A 254 -6.91 -11.03 -14.72
CA ALA A 254 -7.03 -10.09 -15.83
C ALA A 254 -8.40 -9.39 -15.82
N ILE A 255 -8.40 -8.09 -16.09
CA ILE A 255 -9.60 -7.28 -16.36
C ILE A 255 -9.47 -6.71 -17.77
N ILE A 256 -10.50 -6.93 -18.59
CA ILE A 256 -10.57 -6.38 -19.93
C ILE A 256 -11.73 -5.39 -19.98
N VAL A 257 -11.42 -4.16 -20.34
CA VAL A 257 -12.40 -3.09 -20.55
C VAL A 257 -12.49 -2.81 -22.04
N ARG A 258 -13.69 -2.87 -22.60
CA ARG A 258 -13.97 -2.41 -23.96
C ARG A 258 -14.74 -1.08 -23.87
N THR A 259 -14.18 -0.06 -24.48
CA THR A 259 -14.88 1.23 -24.68
C THR A 259 -15.49 1.19 -26.06
N ASN A 260 -16.82 1.18 -26.13
CA ASN A 260 -17.57 1.31 -27.39
C ASN A 260 -17.73 2.78 -27.77
#